data_0b6ec4ad28a9c1bede5ab141e2985253
#
_entry.id   0b6ec4ad28a9c1bede5ab141e2985253
#
_cell.length_a   1.000
_cell.length_b   1.000
_cell.length_c   1.000
_cell.angle_alpha   90.00
_cell.angle_beta   90.00
_cell.angle_gamma   90.00
#
_symmetry.space_group_name_H-M   'P 1'
#
loop_
_entity.id
_entity.type
_entity.pdbx_description
1 polymer ?
#
loop_
_entity_poly.entity_id
_entity_poly.type
_entity_poly.pdbx_seq_one_letter_code
_entity_poly.pdbx_strand_id
1 'polypeptide(L)'
;MLINFQITREVDVSRDVCLWNTWDHEHLYFVHKQFQFAKMLYEDSNVAFIQTRVKIPFLPIYLNSLHTMTSLKGGDVMVIDTLPFGVIVKLEMQYIELDPKKTRLINSYALDLPIFFYPIKSLIPKFIQKWNDINFLEDVPLKTRRQQAIDMGFTDFFGKNKRNIKPRVLKLPLPRTKDSILNNQ
;
A
#
# COMPACT_ATOMS: atom_id res chain seq x y z
N MET A 1 -11.75 8.48 -18.48
CA MET A 1 -10.95 7.62 -19.40
C MET A 1 -10.39 6.46 -18.60
N LEU A 2 -10.72 5.23 -18.98
CA LEU A 2 -10.29 4.05 -18.24
C LEU A 2 -9.00 3.46 -18.81
N ILE A 3 -8.03 3.12 -17.94
CA ILE A 3 -6.79 2.41 -18.29
C ILE A 3 -6.66 1.21 -17.36
N ASN A 4 -6.51 0.00 -17.94
CA ASN A 4 -6.32 -1.23 -17.18
C ASN A 4 -4.96 -1.85 -17.53
N PHE A 5 -4.24 -2.35 -16.52
CA PHE A 5 -3.00 -3.11 -16.68
C PHE A 5 -2.70 -3.90 -15.43
N GLN A 6 -1.73 -4.81 -15.52
CA GLN A 6 -1.35 -5.69 -14.43
C GLN A 6 0.17 -5.70 -14.23
N ILE A 7 0.61 -5.81 -13.00
CA ILE A 7 2.00 -5.98 -12.60
C ILE A 7 2.11 -7.24 -11.77
N THR A 8 3.00 -8.15 -12.16
CA THR A 8 3.26 -9.39 -11.43
C THR A 8 4.67 -9.39 -10.88
N ARG A 9 4.83 -9.83 -9.62
CA ARG A 9 6.12 -9.96 -8.91
C ARG A 9 6.14 -11.27 -8.15
N GLU A 10 7.33 -11.81 -7.93
CA GLU A 10 7.56 -12.89 -6.97
C GLU A 10 8.45 -12.39 -5.85
N VAL A 11 8.22 -12.88 -4.65
CA VAL A 11 8.99 -12.54 -3.46
C VAL A 11 9.18 -13.79 -2.60
N ASP A 12 10.40 -13.95 -2.06
CA ASP A 12 10.79 -15.12 -1.28
C ASP A 12 10.41 -14.94 0.19
N VAL A 13 9.10 -14.81 0.42
CA VAL A 13 8.45 -14.78 1.74
C VAL A 13 7.07 -15.43 1.66
N SER A 14 6.55 -15.86 2.79
CA SER A 14 5.21 -16.45 2.88
C SER A 14 4.11 -15.44 2.52
N ARG A 15 2.97 -15.96 2.11
CA ARG A 15 1.75 -15.18 1.85
C ARG A 15 1.35 -14.34 3.07
N ASP A 16 1.45 -14.90 4.25
CA ASP A 16 1.14 -14.21 5.52
C ASP A 16 2.00 -12.96 5.73
N VAL A 17 3.29 -13.01 5.38
CA VAL A 17 4.18 -11.85 5.44
C VAL A 17 3.72 -10.77 4.46
N CYS A 18 3.31 -11.14 3.26
CA CYS A 18 2.80 -10.19 2.28
C CYS A 18 1.54 -9.49 2.78
N LEU A 19 0.59 -10.24 3.34
CA LEU A 19 -0.63 -9.69 3.94
C LEU A 19 -0.32 -8.81 5.15
N TRP A 20 0.59 -9.24 6.03
CA TRP A 20 1.05 -8.41 7.14
C TRP A 20 1.61 -7.08 6.64
N ASN A 21 2.49 -7.12 5.63
CA ASN A 21 3.05 -5.89 5.07
C ASN A 21 1.97 -4.96 4.53
N THR A 22 1.01 -5.50 3.81
CA THR A 22 -0.07 -4.71 3.18
C THR A 22 -0.99 -4.05 4.21
N TRP A 23 -1.27 -4.72 5.33
CA TRP A 23 -2.15 -4.20 6.38
C TRP A 23 -1.43 -3.38 7.46
N ASP A 24 -0.12 -3.34 7.45
CA ASP A 24 0.65 -2.43 8.32
C ASP A 24 0.77 -1.06 7.66
N HIS A 25 -0.20 -0.21 7.88
CA HIS A 25 -0.27 1.10 7.25
C HIS A 25 0.78 2.09 7.75
N GLU A 26 1.33 1.85 8.94
CA GLU A 26 2.37 2.73 9.48
C GLU A 26 3.65 2.66 8.65
N HIS A 27 3.95 1.52 8.04
CA HIS A 27 5.14 1.37 7.22
C HIS A 27 5.14 2.32 6.00
N LEU A 28 3.97 2.69 5.47
CA LEU A 28 3.88 3.62 4.33
C LEU A 28 4.68 4.90 4.57
N TYR A 29 4.60 5.45 5.78
CA TYR A 29 5.29 6.67 6.13
C TYR A 29 6.78 6.45 6.47
N PHE A 30 7.11 5.34 7.12
CA PHE A 30 8.48 5.10 7.59
C PHE A 30 9.39 4.44 6.55
N VAL A 31 8.82 3.62 5.68
CA VAL A 31 9.58 2.82 4.70
C VAL A 31 9.64 3.51 3.34
N HIS A 32 8.51 4.05 2.87
CA HIS A 32 8.44 4.61 1.53
C HIS A 32 8.78 6.10 1.51
N LYS A 33 9.86 6.46 0.82
CA LYS A 33 10.38 7.84 0.73
C LYS A 33 9.42 8.83 0.09
N GLN A 34 8.51 8.34 -0.77
CA GLN A 34 7.50 9.17 -1.42
C GLN A 34 6.34 9.56 -0.52
N PHE A 35 6.09 8.84 0.57
CA PHE A 35 5.03 9.20 1.50
C PHE A 35 5.55 10.23 2.50
N GLN A 36 5.08 11.47 2.40
CA GLN A 36 5.36 12.51 3.38
C GLN A 36 4.47 12.43 4.61
N PHE A 37 3.32 11.81 4.43
CA PHE A 37 2.29 11.73 5.45
C PHE A 37 1.40 10.53 5.17
N ALA A 38 1.12 9.76 6.20
CA ALA A 38 0.10 8.72 6.19
C ALA A 38 -0.61 8.74 7.55
N LYS A 39 -1.94 8.88 7.52
CA LYS A 39 -2.75 8.99 8.72
C LYS A 39 -3.94 8.08 8.62
N MET A 40 -4.03 7.15 9.55
CA MET A 40 -5.22 6.32 9.74
C MET A 40 -6.39 7.19 10.19
N LEU A 41 -7.48 7.18 9.45
CA LEU A 41 -8.75 7.82 9.79
C LEU A 41 -9.71 6.84 10.46
N TYR A 42 -9.79 5.65 9.91
CA TYR A 42 -10.62 4.56 10.41
C TYR A 42 -9.97 3.22 10.07
N GLU A 43 -10.14 2.24 10.93
CA GLU A 43 -9.70 0.88 10.71
C GLU A 43 -10.59 -0.10 11.48
N ASP A 44 -10.95 -1.20 10.81
CA ASP A 44 -11.52 -2.40 11.41
C ASP A 44 -10.90 -3.67 10.81
N SER A 45 -11.50 -4.83 11.05
CA SER A 45 -10.99 -6.11 10.55
C SER A 45 -11.04 -6.28 9.03
N ASN A 46 -11.82 -5.47 8.30
CA ASN A 46 -12.07 -5.64 6.88
C ASN A 46 -11.76 -4.40 6.05
N VAL A 47 -11.77 -3.22 6.65
CA VAL A 47 -11.60 -1.95 5.94
C VAL A 47 -10.69 -0.99 6.69
N ALA A 48 -9.94 -0.19 5.93
CA ALA A 48 -9.16 0.92 6.46
C ALA A 48 -9.31 2.15 5.56
N PHE A 49 -9.42 3.34 6.19
CA PHE A 49 -9.36 4.63 5.51
C PHE A 49 -8.13 5.39 5.98
N ILE A 50 -7.28 5.76 5.04
CA ILE A 50 -5.99 6.37 5.31
C ILE A 50 -5.88 7.64 4.46
N GLN A 51 -5.65 8.77 5.12
CA GLN A 51 -5.26 9.99 4.42
C GLN A 51 -3.76 9.94 4.16
N THR A 52 -3.35 10.13 2.91
CA THR A 52 -1.94 10.14 2.54
C THR A 52 -1.57 11.43 1.80
N ARG A 53 -0.29 11.78 1.88
CA ARG A 53 0.33 12.81 1.03
C ARG A 53 1.57 12.20 0.38
N VAL A 54 1.52 12.11 -0.93
CA VAL A 54 2.49 11.37 -1.71
C VAL A 54 3.21 12.30 -2.67
N LYS A 55 4.52 12.20 -2.73
CA LYS A 55 5.35 12.88 -3.73
C LYS A 55 5.29 12.12 -5.04
N ILE A 56 4.93 12.80 -6.13
CA ILE A 56 5.04 12.20 -7.46
C ILE A 56 6.53 12.00 -7.78
N PRO A 57 6.98 10.77 -8.11
CA PRO A 57 8.36 10.53 -8.51
C PRO A 57 8.78 11.44 -9.66
N PHE A 58 9.98 11.99 -9.55
CA PHE A 58 10.61 12.90 -10.53
C PHE A 58 9.98 14.29 -10.66
N LEU A 59 8.88 14.58 -9.96
CA LEU A 59 8.25 15.90 -9.96
C LEU A 59 8.25 16.50 -8.55
N PRO A 60 8.40 17.82 -8.40
CA PRO A 60 8.29 18.50 -7.10
C PRO A 60 6.82 18.70 -6.69
N ILE A 61 5.97 17.73 -7.00
CA ILE A 61 4.53 17.80 -6.79
C ILE A 61 4.14 16.78 -5.72
N TYR A 62 3.29 17.21 -4.80
CA TYR A 62 2.69 16.38 -3.75
C TYR A 62 1.18 16.29 -3.96
N LEU A 63 0.65 15.08 -3.90
CA LEU A 63 -0.78 14.82 -3.98
C LEU A 63 -1.29 14.33 -2.62
N ASN A 64 -2.41 14.89 -2.19
CA ASN A 64 -3.18 14.28 -1.10
C ASN A 64 -4.11 13.25 -1.69
N SER A 65 -4.22 12.09 -1.06
CA SER A 65 -5.20 11.07 -1.44
C SER A 65 -5.94 10.53 -0.22
N LEU A 66 -7.14 10.05 -0.47
CA LEU A 66 -7.84 9.16 0.43
C LEU A 66 -7.64 7.73 -0.08
N HIS A 67 -6.94 6.95 0.70
CA HIS A 67 -6.60 5.56 0.45
C HIS A 67 -7.59 4.69 1.22
N THR A 68 -8.43 3.97 0.50
CA THR A 68 -9.40 3.03 1.07
C THR A 68 -8.95 1.62 0.78
N MET A 69 -8.77 0.82 1.82
CA MET A 69 -8.42 -0.59 1.69
C MET A 69 -9.57 -1.46 2.15
N THR A 70 -9.83 -2.55 1.44
CA THR A 70 -10.88 -3.51 1.76
C THR A 70 -10.36 -4.93 1.59
N SER A 71 -10.60 -5.80 2.57
CA SER A 71 -10.35 -7.23 2.47
C SER A 71 -11.37 -7.89 1.54
N LEU A 72 -10.90 -8.66 0.59
CA LEU A 72 -11.70 -9.45 -0.33
C LEU A 72 -11.78 -10.91 0.15
N LYS A 73 -12.69 -11.66 -0.47
CA LYS A 73 -12.80 -13.11 -0.25
C LYS A 73 -11.48 -13.80 -0.66
N GLY A 74 -11.00 -14.71 0.18
CA GLY A 74 -9.73 -15.40 -0.08
C GLY A 74 -8.51 -14.68 0.51
N GLY A 75 -8.69 -13.49 1.12
CA GLY A 75 -7.62 -12.71 1.73
C GLY A 75 -6.90 -11.77 0.77
N ASP A 76 -7.39 -11.61 -0.45
CA ASP A 76 -6.93 -10.58 -1.36
C ASP A 76 -7.35 -9.19 -0.85
N VAL A 77 -6.74 -8.13 -1.37
CA VAL A 77 -6.98 -6.78 -0.91
C VAL A 77 -7.31 -5.87 -2.09
N MET A 78 -8.39 -5.11 -1.93
CA MET A 78 -8.72 -4.01 -2.85
C MET A 78 -8.32 -2.70 -2.22
N VAL A 79 -7.64 -1.88 -3.00
CA VAL A 79 -7.30 -0.50 -2.66
C VAL A 79 -7.97 0.44 -3.65
N ILE A 80 -8.58 1.50 -3.14
CA ILE A 80 -9.10 2.60 -3.96
C ILE A 80 -8.46 3.88 -3.46
N ASP A 81 -7.65 4.49 -4.31
CA ASP A 81 -7.09 5.82 -4.09
C ASP A 81 -7.93 6.87 -4.81
N THR A 82 -8.45 7.82 -4.04
CA THR A 82 -9.10 9.01 -4.59
C THR A 82 -8.12 10.18 -4.51
N LEU A 83 -7.72 10.69 -5.66
CA LEU A 83 -6.77 11.78 -5.81
C LEU A 83 -7.46 13.06 -6.29
N PRO A 84 -6.78 14.22 -6.22
CA PRO A 84 -7.27 15.47 -6.79
C PRO A 84 -7.64 15.34 -8.27
N PHE A 85 -8.45 16.27 -8.74
CA PHE A 85 -8.90 16.36 -10.15
C PHE A 85 -9.78 15.19 -10.62
N GLY A 86 -10.40 14.43 -9.70
CA GLY A 86 -11.27 13.30 -10.05
C GLY A 86 -10.53 12.06 -10.55
N VAL A 87 -9.24 11.94 -10.24
CA VAL A 87 -8.47 10.71 -10.52
C VAL A 87 -8.83 9.64 -9.51
N ILE A 88 -9.24 8.48 -9.98
CA ILE A 88 -9.49 7.30 -9.16
C ILE A 88 -8.57 6.18 -9.62
N VAL A 89 -7.83 5.60 -8.68
CA VAL A 89 -7.00 4.42 -8.90
C VAL A 89 -7.57 3.27 -8.10
N LYS A 90 -8.05 2.25 -8.79
CA LYS A 90 -8.41 0.97 -8.17
C LYS A 90 -7.26 0.00 -8.36
N LEU A 91 -6.82 -0.61 -7.29
CA LEU A 91 -5.80 -1.64 -7.25
C LEU A 91 -6.36 -2.88 -6.56
N GLU A 92 -6.38 -4.00 -7.25
CA GLU A 92 -6.66 -5.31 -6.66
C GLU A 92 -5.35 -6.06 -6.52
N MET A 93 -5.03 -6.47 -5.29
CA MET A 93 -3.82 -7.20 -4.94
C MET A 93 -4.19 -8.64 -4.61
N GLN A 94 -3.67 -9.58 -5.41
CA GLN A 94 -3.82 -11.01 -5.17
C GLN A 94 -2.49 -11.59 -4.71
N TYR A 95 -2.57 -12.52 -3.76
CA TYR A 95 -1.43 -13.16 -3.12
C TYR A 95 -1.52 -14.67 -3.33
N ILE A 96 -0.77 -15.18 -4.32
CA ILE A 96 -0.73 -16.61 -4.67
C ILE A 96 0.49 -17.24 -4.00
N GLU A 97 0.24 -18.14 -3.06
CA GLU A 97 1.30 -18.96 -2.48
C GLU A 97 1.82 -19.94 -3.52
N LEU A 98 3.10 -19.87 -3.86
CA LEU A 98 3.79 -20.79 -4.76
C LEU A 98 4.45 -21.93 -3.96
N ASP A 99 4.97 -21.59 -2.79
CA ASP A 99 5.46 -22.52 -1.77
C ASP A 99 5.44 -21.83 -0.39
N PRO A 100 5.75 -22.50 0.72
CA PRO A 100 5.62 -21.93 2.08
C PRO A 100 6.39 -20.63 2.32
N LYS A 101 7.42 -20.35 1.52
CA LYS A 101 8.23 -19.13 1.61
C LYS A 101 8.38 -18.41 0.28
N LYS A 102 7.42 -18.61 -0.62
CA LYS A 102 7.42 -17.92 -1.91
C LYS A 102 6.01 -17.52 -2.33
N THR A 103 5.83 -16.24 -2.59
CA THR A 103 4.53 -15.68 -2.96
C THR A 103 4.62 -14.92 -4.27
N ARG A 104 3.63 -15.14 -5.14
CA ARG A 104 3.41 -14.31 -6.33
C ARG A 104 2.38 -13.25 -6.00
N LEU A 105 2.76 -12.01 -6.21
CA LEU A 105 1.93 -10.82 -6.09
C LEU A 105 1.40 -10.44 -7.46
N ILE A 106 0.09 -10.31 -7.60
CA ILE A 106 -0.55 -9.84 -8.82
C ILE A 106 -1.31 -8.57 -8.48
N ASN A 107 -0.84 -7.45 -9.01
CA ASN A 107 -1.42 -6.12 -8.83
C ASN A 107 -2.17 -5.72 -10.09
N SER A 108 -3.50 -5.77 -10.06
CA SER A 108 -4.38 -5.38 -11.15
C SER A 108 -4.86 -3.95 -10.97
N TYR A 109 -4.49 -3.06 -11.86
CA TYR A 109 -4.81 -1.64 -11.83
C TYR A 109 -5.96 -1.31 -12.78
N ALA A 110 -6.91 -0.51 -12.29
CA ALA A 110 -7.91 0.18 -13.09
C ALA A 110 -7.89 1.66 -12.70
N LEU A 111 -7.51 2.52 -13.66
CA LEU A 111 -7.45 3.96 -13.44
C LEU A 111 -8.59 4.64 -14.17
N ASP A 112 -9.40 5.41 -13.45
CA ASP A 112 -10.32 6.36 -14.07
C ASP A 112 -9.71 7.76 -14.02
N LEU A 113 -9.45 8.29 -15.21
CA LEU A 113 -8.72 9.52 -15.41
C LEU A 113 -9.55 10.53 -16.20
N PRO A 114 -9.52 11.81 -15.83
CA PRO A 114 -10.05 12.90 -16.64
C PRO A 114 -9.46 12.91 -18.05
N ILE A 115 -10.24 13.41 -18.99
CA ILE A 115 -9.88 13.40 -20.42
C ILE A 115 -8.60 14.18 -20.75
N PHE A 116 -8.24 15.16 -19.95
CA PHE A 116 -7.02 15.95 -20.16
C PHE A 116 -5.73 15.13 -19.97
N PHE A 117 -5.79 13.92 -19.36
CA PHE A 117 -4.67 12.97 -19.34
C PHE A 117 -4.48 12.20 -20.65
N TYR A 118 -5.40 12.32 -21.62
CA TYR A 118 -5.36 11.57 -22.86
C TYR A 118 -4.01 11.66 -23.62
N PRO A 119 -3.36 12.83 -23.75
CA PRO A 119 -2.08 12.92 -24.45
C PRO A 119 -0.96 12.08 -23.86
N ILE A 120 -1.01 11.78 -22.57
CA ILE A 120 0.02 11.02 -21.85
C ILE A 120 -0.43 9.61 -21.46
N LYS A 121 -1.60 9.15 -21.93
CA LYS A 121 -2.21 7.88 -21.48
C LYS A 121 -1.28 6.67 -21.58
N SER A 122 -0.45 6.61 -22.62
CA SER A 122 0.49 5.50 -22.86
C SER A 122 1.69 5.50 -21.90
N LEU A 123 1.98 6.63 -21.26
CA LEU A 123 3.07 6.77 -20.31
C LEU A 123 2.63 6.42 -18.88
N ILE A 124 1.34 6.54 -18.56
CA ILE A 124 0.82 6.35 -17.22
C ILE A 124 1.10 4.94 -16.67
N PRO A 125 0.84 3.84 -17.40
CA PRO A 125 1.18 2.50 -16.91
C PRO A 125 2.69 2.32 -16.62
N LYS A 126 3.55 2.87 -17.49
CA LYS A 126 5.01 2.82 -17.30
C LYS A 126 5.44 3.57 -16.04
N PHE A 127 4.81 4.71 -15.80
CA PHE A 127 5.06 5.52 -14.60
C PHE A 127 4.65 4.77 -13.32
N ILE A 128 3.44 4.18 -13.31
CA ILE A 128 2.95 3.42 -12.17
C ILE A 128 3.79 2.14 -11.97
N GLN A 129 4.21 1.47 -13.04
CA GLN A 129 5.11 0.34 -12.93
C GLN A 129 6.43 0.73 -12.24
N LYS A 130 7.05 1.83 -12.66
CA LYS A 130 8.28 2.32 -12.04
C LYS A 130 8.07 2.70 -10.57
N TRP A 131 6.94 3.28 -10.23
CA TRP A 131 6.57 3.56 -8.84
C TRP A 131 6.41 2.26 -8.04
N ASN A 132 5.70 1.28 -8.59
CA ASN A 132 5.53 -0.03 -7.97
C ASN A 132 6.88 -0.73 -7.76
N ASP A 133 7.82 -0.62 -8.71
CA ASP A 133 9.17 -1.18 -8.58
C ASP A 133 9.94 -0.56 -7.40
N ILE A 134 9.87 0.75 -7.23
CA ILE A 134 10.50 1.46 -6.10
C ILE A 134 9.91 0.98 -4.78
N ASN A 135 8.56 0.97 -4.66
CA ASN A 135 7.89 0.52 -3.45
C ASN A 135 8.22 -0.93 -3.13
N PHE A 136 8.23 -1.79 -4.14
CA PHE A 136 8.56 -3.20 -3.96
C PHE A 136 9.98 -3.38 -3.39
N LEU A 137 10.98 -2.67 -3.94
CA LEU A 137 12.35 -2.73 -3.47
C LEU A 137 12.52 -2.18 -2.05
N GLU A 138 11.78 -1.14 -1.68
CA GLU A 138 11.78 -0.58 -0.32
C GLU A 138 11.13 -1.56 0.69
N ASP A 139 10.15 -2.33 0.25
CA ASP A 139 9.45 -3.32 1.08
C ASP A 139 10.23 -4.61 1.34
N VAL A 140 11.11 -5.02 0.43
CA VAL A 140 11.81 -6.31 0.53
C VAL A 140 12.54 -6.50 1.86
N PRO A 141 13.34 -5.53 2.37
CA PRO A 141 14.01 -5.70 3.66
C PRO A 141 13.05 -5.89 4.83
N LEU A 142 11.91 -5.19 4.81
CA LEU A 142 10.89 -5.31 5.86
C LEU A 142 10.21 -6.68 5.80
N LYS A 143 9.83 -7.13 4.62
CA LYS A 143 9.23 -8.46 4.40
C LYS A 143 10.17 -9.58 4.85
N THR A 144 11.47 -9.45 4.54
CA THR A 144 12.49 -10.42 4.96
C THR A 144 12.60 -10.50 6.49
N ARG A 145 12.63 -9.35 7.19
CA ARG A 145 12.66 -9.32 8.66
C ARG A 145 11.39 -9.94 9.27
N ARG A 146 10.23 -9.69 8.69
CA ARG A 146 8.95 -10.29 9.12
C ARG A 146 8.96 -11.81 8.93
N GLN A 147 9.50 -12.29 7.81
CA GLN A 147 9.66 -13.73 7.59
C GLN A 147 10.56 -14.35 8.65
N GLN A 148 11.69 -13.71 8.97
CA GLN A 148 12.58 -14.17 10.03
C GLN A 148 11.88 -14.22 11.40
N ALA A 149 11.05 -13.22 11.72
CA ALA A 149 10.28 -13.22 12.97
C ALA A 149 9.31 -14.40 13.02
N ILE A 150 8.61 -14.70 11.92
CA ILE A 150 7.73 -15.87 11.82
C ILE A 150 8.51 -17.17 11.97
N ASP A 151 9.67 -17.28 11.32
CA ASP A 151 10.55 -18.46 11.42
C ASP A 151 11.06 -18.71 12.85
N MET A 152 11.20 -17.63 13.64
CA MET A 152 11.54 -17.70 15.08
C MET A 152 10.33 -17.98 15.99
N GLY A 153 9.14 -18.23 15.43
CA GLY A 153 7.94 -18.59 16.17
C GLY A 153 7.01 -17.42 16.53
N PHE A 154 7.23 -16.20 16.00
CA PHE A 154 6.27 -15.11 16.18
C PHE A 154 4.98 -15.42 15.42
N THR A 155 3.84 -15.42 16.13
CA THR A 155 2.55 -15.85 15.60
C THR A 155 1.47 -14.79 15.67
N ASP A 156 1.71 -13.69 16.37
CA ASP A 156 0.75 -12.59 16.53
C ASP A 156 0.97 -11.51 15.47
N PHE A 157 0.53 -11.78 14.24
CA PHE A 157 0.65 -10.88 13.12
C PHE A 157 -0.60 -10.93 12.22
N PHE A 158 -0.79 -9.89 11.42
CA PHE A 158 -1.83 -9.86 10.39
C PHE A 158 -1.53 -10.92 9.31
N GLY A 159 -2.54 -11.62 8.87
CA GLY A 159 -2.42 -12.65 7.83
C GLY A 159 -2.73 -14.06 8.35
N LYS A 160 -2.20 -14.45 9.51
CA LYS A 160 -2.44 -15.76 10.10
C LYS A 160 -3.78 -15.83 10.84
N ASN A 161 -4.13 -14.79 11.57
CA ASN A 161 -5.41 -14.67 12.26
C ASN A 161 -6.26 -13.62 11.54
N LYS A 162 -7.59 -13.82 11.48
CA LYS A 162 -8.50 -12.77 11.06
C LYS A 162 -8.18 -11.52 11.87
N ARG A 163 -8.01 -10.38 11.22
CA ARG A 163 -7.83 -9.11 11.90
C ARG A 163 -9.00 -8.92 12.88
N ASN A 164 -8.72 -9.09 14.16
CA ASN A 164 -9.72 -8.85 15.20
C ASN A 164 -9.49 -7.47 15.81
N ILE A 165 -9.55 -6.46 14.95
CA ILE A 165 -9.38 -5.07 15.35
C ILE A 165 -10.74 -4.51 15.70
N LYS A 166 -10.89 -4.03 16.94
CA LYS A 166 -12.08 -3.25 17.31
C LYS A 166 -12.11 -1.98 16.49
N PRO A 167 -13.27 -1.60 15.92
CA PRO A 167 -13.40 -0.37 15.14
C PRO A 167 -12.84 0.81 15.94
N ARG A 168 -11.96 1.58 15.31
CA ARG A 168 -11.39 2.78 15.91
C ARG A 168 -11.44 3.94 14.93
N VAL A 169 -11.97 5.05 15.42
CA VAL A 169 -11.89 6.35 14.74
C VAL A 169 -10.82 7.14 15.48
N LEU A 170 -9.72 7.44 14.80
CA LEU A 170 -8.68 8.25 15.41
C LEU A 170 -9.16 9.69 15.53
N LYS A 171 -9.34 10.16 16.79
CA LYS A 171 -9.41 11.59 17.08
C LYS A 171 -8.09 12.22 16.63
N LEU A 172 -8.19 13.22 15.77
CA LEU A 172 -7.09 13.84 15.08
C LEU A 172 -6.00 14.42 16.02
N PRO A 173 -4.82 13.82 16.18
CA PRO A 173 -3.64 14.63 16.48
C PRO A 173 -3.17 15.33 15.19
N LEU A 174 -2.60 16.50 15.33
CA LEU A 174 -1.96 17.22 14.23
C LEU A 174 -0.93 16.32 13.53
N PRO A 175 -0.75 16.44 12.21
CA PRO A 175 0.20 15.64 11.47
C PRO A 175 1.61 15.83 12.05
N ARG A 176 2.26 14.74 12.44
CA ARG A 176 3.68 14.77 12.76
C ARG A 176 4.41 14.94 11.44
N THR A 177 5.12 16.04 11.27
CA THR A 177 6.07 16.20 10.18
C THR A 177 7.33 15.37 10.49
N LYS A 178 8.07 14.93 9.47
CA LYS A 178 9.35 14.22 9.67
C LYS A 178 10.30 15.02 10.57
N ASP A 179 10.25 16.34 10.46
CA ASP A 179 11.07 17.26 11.26
C ASP A 179 10.74 17.24 12.76
N SER A 180 9.48 16.92 13.13
CA SER A 180 9.08 16.81 14.54
C SER A 180 9.57 15.51 15.22
N ILE A 181 9.98 14.51 14.43
CA ILE A 181 10.51 13.23 14.94
C ILE A 181 12.03 13.34 15.16
N LEU A 182 12.73 14.05 14.29
CA LEU A 182 14.19 14.21 14.37
C LEU A 182 14.63 15.14 15.51
N ASN A 183 13.76 16.03 15.98
CA ASN A 183 14.05 16.96 17.07
C ASN A 183 13.77 16.39 18.46
N ASN A 184 13.32 15.14 18.57
CA ASN A 184 13.04 14.46 19.86
C ASN A 184 13.98 13.26 20.11
N GLN A 185 15.09 13.17 19.37
CA GLN A 185 16.22 12.28 19.64
C GLN A 185 17.44 13.12 20.02
#